data_8426b96d6137e6c7eaf468cf2341753c
#
_entry.id   8426b96d6137e6c7eaf468cf2341753c
#
_cell.length_a   1.000
_cell.length_b   1.000
_cell.length_c   1.000
_cell.angle_alpha   90.00
_cell.angle_beta   90.00
_cell.angle_gamma   90.00
#
_symmetry.space_group_name_H-M   'P 1'
#
loop_
_entity.id
_entity.type
_entity.pdbx_description
1 polymer ?
#
loop_
_entity_poly.entity_id
_entity_poly.type
_entity_poly.pdbx_seq_one_letter_code
_entity_poly.pdbx_strand_id
1 'polypeptide(L)'
;MACALAARNLGVQANVVVPVSTPQIKKDSIRALGANLVEVGATYDESFVSACELAEKEHLYYVHPTSDRYTVGGQGTISLEILDQCPQVEQIVVPIGGGGLITGIALTMKTLKPSVKIYGVMPAGSAVYVESRRQGQLVTLDHCSSMADAVVRKTGEEYLYPY
;
A
#
# COMPACT_ATOMS: atom_id res chain seq x y z
N MET A 1 -3.62 -9.74 -3.66
CA MET A 1 -4.49 -9.97 -4.86
C MET A 1 -3.90 -9.34 -6.13
N ALA A 2 -3.54 -8.06 -6.17
CA ALA A 2 -2.95 -7.43 -7.37
C ALA A 2 -1.70 -8.17 -7.89
N CYS A 3 -0.73 -8.47 -7.01
CA CYS A 3 0.45 -9.27 -7.38
C CYS A 3 0.10 -10.65 -7.92
N ALA A 4 -0.89 -11.34 -7.32
CA ALA A 4 -1.35 -12.65 -7.82
C ALA A 4 -1.96 -12.54 -9.22
N LEU A 5 -2.77 -11.51 -9.49
CA LEU A 5 -3.33 -11.25 -10.81
C LEU A 5 -2.24 -10.94 -11.84
N ALA A 6 -1.30 -10.07 -11.49
CA ALA A 6 -0.18 -9.72 -12.36
C ALA A 6 0.68 -10.95 -12.69
N ALA A 7 1.02 -11.76 -11.68
CA ALA A 7 1.79 -12.98 -11.85
C ALA A 7 1.09 -13.97 -12.78
N ARG A 8 -0.23 -14.18 -12.60
CA ARG A 8 -1.03 -15.01 -13.50
C ARG A 8 -0.98 -14.52 -14.94
N ASN A 9 -1.13 -13.22 -15.16
CA ASN A 9 -1.13 -12.63 -16.51
C ASN A 9 0.25 -12.71 -17.17
N LEU A 10 1.32 -12.68 -16.37
CA LEU A 10 2.70 -12.80 -16.84
C LEU A 10 3.20 -14.25 -16.92
N GLY A 11 2.43 -15.23 -16.47
CA GLY A 11 2.84 -16.63 -16.43
C GLY A 11 3.96 -16.94 -15.43
N VAL A 12 4.11 -16.13 -14.39
CA VAL A 12 5.11 -16.34 -13.34
C VAL A 12 4.46 -16.76 -12.02
N GLN A 13 5.21 -17.46 -11.18
CA GLN A 13 4.75 -17.84 -9.85
C GLN A 13 4.81 -16.64 -8.87
N ALA A 14 3.83 -16.57 -7.98
CA ALA A 14 3.81 -15.62 -6.88
C ALA A 14 3.53 -16.33 -5.56
N ASN A 15 4.31 -16.02 -4.54
CA ASN A 15 4.02 -16.35 -3.14
C ASN A 15 3.35 -15.13 -2.48
N VAL A 16 2.18 -15.32 -1.89
CA VAL A 16 1.46 -14.27 -1.19
C VAL A 16 1.38 -14.65 0.28
N VAL A 17 2.11 -13.94 1.10
CA VAL A 17 2.18 -14.17 2.55
C VAL A 17 1.15 -13.29 3.25
N VAL A 18 0.34 -13.88 4.12
CA VAL A 18 -0.73 -13.18 4.84
C VAL A 18 -0.84 -13.69 6.27
N PRO A 19 -1.34 -12.84 7.21
CA PRO A 19 -1.69 -13.30 8.55
C PRO A 19 -2.76 -14.40 8.53
N VAL A 20 -2.71 -15.29 9.49
CA VAL A 20 -3.73 -16.35 9.66
C VAL A 20 -5.13 -15.78 9.86
N SER A 21 -5.23 -14.56 10.42
CA SER A 21 -6.47 -13.81 10.64
C SER A 21 -7.07 -13.20 9.37
N THR A 22 -6.39 -13.29 8.22
CA THR A 22 -6.89 -12.73 6.95
C THR A 22 -8.25 -13.34 6.59
N PRO A 23 -9.26 -12.52 6.22
CA PRO A 23 -10.58 -12.99 5.84
C PRO A 23 -10.55 -14.05 4.74
N GLN A 24 -11.35 -15.10 4.91
CA GLN A 24 -11.36 -16.27 4.00
C GLN A 24 -11.60 -15.87 2.53
N ILE A 25 -12.47 -14.92 2.27
CA ILE A 25 -12.76 -14.43 0.92
C ILE A 25 -11.52 -13.88 0.21
N LYS A 26 -10.60 -13.22 0.95
CA LYS A 26 -9.33 -12.72 0.39
C LYS A 26 -8.38 -13.88 0.09
N LYS A 27 -8.30 -14.87 0.98
CA LYS A 27 -7.49 -16.09 0.81
C LYS A 27 -7.93 -16.88 -0.42
N ASP A 28 -9.22 -17.11 -0.55
CA ASP A 28 -9.79 -17.85 -1.67
C ASP A 28 -9.59 -17.11 -3.00
N SER A 29 -9.71 -15.79 -2.99
CA SER A 29 -9.42 -14.97 -4.18
C SER A 29 -7.95 -15.06 -4.61
N ILE A 30 -7.01 -15.11 -3.67
CA ILE A 30 -5.57 -15.26 -3.96
C ILE A 30 -5.31 -16.64 -4.58
N ARG A 31 -5.88 -17.72 -3.99
CA ARG A 31 -5.76 -19.08 -4.52
C ARG A 31 -6.37 -19.22 -5.92
N ALA A 32 -7.56 -18.63 -6.12
CA ALA A 32 -8.23 -18.64 -7.42
C ALA A 32 -7.45 -17.93 -8.54
N LEU A 33 -6.54 -17.02 -8.17
CA LEU A 33 -5.60 -16.38 -9.08
C LEU A 33 -4.35 -17.22 -9.38
N GLY A 34 -4.22 -18.41 -8.77
CA GLY A 34 -3.10 -19.33 -9.00
C GLY A 34 -1.84 -19.00 -8.20
N ALA A 35 -1.89 -18.06 -7.28
CA ALA A 35 -0.75 -17.76 -6.41
C ALA A 35 -0.65 -18.78 -5.26
N ASN A 36 0.57 -19.04 -4.82
CA ASN A 36 0.84 -19.81 -3.61
C ASN A 36 0.54 -18.93 -2.38
N LEU A 37 -0.42 -19.35 -1.57
CA LEU A 37 -0.81 -18.64 -0.35
C LEU A 37 -0.08 -19.23 0.85
N VAL A 38 0.71 -18.39 1.53
CA VAL A 38 1.42 -18.71 2.77
C VAL A 38 0.73 -17.99 3.93
N GLU A 39 0.13 -18.76 4.81
CA GLU A 39 -0.58 -18.24 6.00
C GLU A 39 0.34 -18.34 7.20
N VAL A 40 0.86 -17.23 7.70
CA VAL A 40 1.81 -17.21 8.81
C VAL A 40 1.70 -15.92 9.60
N GLY A 41 1.89 -16.03 10.92
CA GLY A 41 1.78 -14.91 11.86
C GLY A 41 0.34 -14.52 12.19
N ALA A 42 0.16 -13.89 13.34
CA ALA A 42 -1.14 -13.36 13.78
C ALA A 42 -1.37 -11.93 13.28
N THR A 43 -0.29 -11.19 13.03
CA THR A 43 -0.28 -9.78 12.62
C THR A 43 0.36 -9.59 11.24
N TYR A 44 0.14 -8.41 10.67
CA TYR A 44 0.80 -8.01 9.43
C TYR A 44 2.33 -7.99 9.59
N ASP A 45 2.84 -7.48 10.72
CA ASP A 45 4.28 -7.33 10.94
C ASP A 45 4.99 -8.69 11.05
N GLU A 46 4.35 -9.68 11.69
CA GLU A 46 4.87 -11.06 11.74
C GLU A 46 4.90 -11.71 10.34
N SER A 47 3.83 -11.52 9.57
CA SER A 47 3.77 -12.00 8.19
C SER A 47 4.79 -11.31 7.29
N PHE A 48 5.06 -10.03 7.52
CA PHE A 48 6.07 -9.26 6.79
C PHE A 48 7.47 -9.83 7.02
N VAL A 49 7.85 -10.09 8.27
CA VAL A 49 9.14 -10.73 8.60
C VAL A 49 9.26 -12.06 7.87
N SER A 50 8.24 -12.92 7.98
CA SER A 50 8.25 -14.22 7.31
C SER A 50 8.31 -14.12 5.78
N ALA A 51 7.70 -13.08 5.19
CA ALA A 51 7.77 -12.83 3.75
C ALA A 51 9.19 -12.43 3.31
N CYS A 52 9.87 -11.62 4.10
CA CYS A 52 11.26 -11.23 3.84
C CYS A 52 12.21 -12.45 3.95
N GLU A 53 12.05 -13.27 4.99
CA GLU A 53 12.83 -14.50 5.18
C GLU A 53 12.61 -15.48 4.02
N LEU A 54 11.36 -15.65 3.57
CA LEU A 54 11.04 -16.50 2.43
C LEU A 54 11.69 -15.98 1.14
N ALA A 55 11.61 -14.66 0.91
CA ALA A 55 12.20 -14.03 -0.27
C ALA A 55 13.73 -14.20 -0.31
N GLU A 56 14.41 -14.03 0.83
CA GLU A 56 15.84 -14.23 0.95
C GLU A 56 16.23 -15.70 0.71
N LYS A 57 15.56 -16.63 1.40
CA LYS A 57 15.81 -18.07 1.32
C LYS A 57 15.64 -18.63 -0.09
N GLU A 58 14.61 -18.17 -0.81
CA GLU A 58 14.26 -18.68 -2.13
C GLU A 58 14.74 -17.77 -3.27
N HIS A 59 15.54 -16.73 -2.97
CA HIS A 59 16.05 -15.75 -3.92
C HIS A 59 14.94 -15.08 -4.75
N LEU A 60 13.82 -14.73 -4.10
CA LEU A 60 12.68 -14.10 -4.72
C LEU A 60 12.75 -12.59 -4.58
N TYR A 61 12.16 -11.88 -5.54
CA TYR A 61 11.95 -10.45 -5.42
C TYR A 61 10.77 -10.18 -4.45
N TYR A 62 11.03 -9.45 -3.37
CA TYR A 62 9.97 -9.02 -2.46
C TYR A 62 9.29 -7.75 -2.98
N VAL A 63 8.01 -7.86 -3.37
CA VAL A 63 7.19 -6.71 -3.75
C VAL A 63 6.59 -6.09 -2.50
N HIS A 64 7.18 -4.99 -2.03
CA HIS A 64 6.64 -4.29 -0.86
C HIS A 64 5.31 -3.63 -1.21
N PRO A 65 4.26 -3.75 -0.39
CA PRO A 65 2.91 -3.26 -0.73
C PRO A 65 2.79 -1.74 -0.79
N THR A 66 3.71 -0.99 -0.19
CA THR A 66 3.67 0.47 -0.09
C THR A 66 5.02 1.15 -0.35
N SER A 67 6.12 0.66 0.24
CA SER A 67 7.43 1.31 0.26
C SER A 67 8.39 0.74 -0.79
N ASP A 68 7.97 0.71 -2.03
CA ASP A 68 8.76 0.26 -3.17
C ASP A 68 8.53 1.18 -4.37
N ARG A 69 9.61 1.56 -5.06
CA ARG A 69 9.54 2.51 -6.18
C ARG A 69 8.63 2.04 -7.32
N TYR A 70 8.59 0.74 -7.60
CA TYR A 70 7.75 0.19 -8.65
C TYR A 70 6.30 0.13 -8.21
N THR A 71 6.05 -0.21 -6.94
CA THR A 71 4.71 -0.15 -6.35
C THR A 71 4.18 1.28 -6.36
N VAL A 72 4.96 2.26 -5.91
CA VAL A 72 4.61 3.68 -5.94
C VAL A 72 4.38 4.16 -7.38
N GLY A 73 5.27 3.81 -8.31
CA GLY A 73 5.10 4.11 -9.74
C GLY A 73 3.82 3.51 -10.33
N GLY A 74 3.51 2.26 -9.97
CA GLY A 74 2.26 1.59 -10.34
C GLY A 74 1.02 2.33 -9.83
N GLN A 75 1.04 2.81 -8.57
CA GLN A 75 -0.04 3.66 -8.03
C GLN A 75 -0.16 4.99 -8.78
N GLY A 76 0.94 5.51 -9.29
CA GLY A 76 0.97 6.74 -10.10
C GLY A 76 0.16 6.64 -11.39
N THR A 77 -0.01 5.44 -11.96
CA THR A 77 -0.79 5.24 -13.19
C THR A 77 -2.25 5.66 -13.03
N ILE A 78 -2.78 5.62 -11.80
CA ILE A 78 -4.13 6.13 -11.48
C ILE A 78 -4.28 7.60 -11.89
N SER A 79 -3.23 8.41 -11.72
CA SER A 79 -3.26 9.81 -12.15
C SER A 79 -3.35 9.97 -13.67
N LEU A 80 -2.74 9.06 -14.44
CA LEU A 80 -2.85 9.07 -15.90
C LEU A 80 -4.29 8.78 -16.32
N GLU A 81 -4.92 7.78 -15.72
CA GLU A 81 -6.30 7.42 -15.99
C GLU A 81 -7.28 8.52 -15.55
N ILE A 82 -7.04 9.17 -14.40
CA ILE A 82 -7.86 10.30 -13.95
C ILE A 82 -7.75 11.47 -14.95
N LEU A 83 -6.55 11.79 -15.43
CA LEU A 83 -6.35 12.88 -16.38
C LEU A 83 -7.00 12.60 -17.74
N ASP A 84 -7.02 11.35 -18.18
CA ASP A 84 -7.70 10.94 -19.40
C ASP A 84 -9.22 11.00 -19.26
N GLN A 85 -9.77 10.47 -18.16
CA GLN A 85 -11.21 10.37 -17.93
C GLN A 85 -11.84 11.69 -17.43
N CYS A 86 -11.05 12.52 -16.74
CA CYS A 86 -11.50 13.77 -16.12
C CYS A 86 -10.42 14.88 -16.28
N PRO A 87 -10.16 15.36 -17.51
CA PRO A 87 -9.09 16.35 -17.75
C PRO A 87 -9.27 17.66 -16.98
N GLN A 88 -10.50 17.97 -16.56
CA GLN A 88 -10.83 19.17 -15.77
C GLN A 88 -10.66 18.98 -14.25
N VAL A 89 -10.15 17.84 -13.77
CA VAL A 89 -9.95 17.61 -12.33
C VAL A 89 -9.15 18.73 -11.68
N GLU A 90 -9.64 19.22 -10.56
CA GLU A 90 -9.01 20.30 -9.77
C GLU A 90 -8.58 19.81 -8.39
N GLN A 91 -9.24 18.78 -7.87
CA GLN A 91 -9.01 18.27 -6.52
C GLN A 91 -9.15 16.75 -6.48
N ILE A 92 -8.26 16.10 -5.74
CA ILE A 92 -8.28 14.65 -5.50
C ILE A 92 -8.18 14.40 -4.00
N VAL A 93 -9.07 13.59 -3.45
CA VAL A 93 -9.03 13.12 -2.06
C VAL A 93 -8.57 11.68 -2.05
N VAL A 94 -7.50 11.38 -1.30
CA VAL A 94 -6.83 10.06 -1.31
C VAL A 94 -6.73 9.51 0.11
N PRO A 95 -7.19 8.28 0.38
CA PRO A 95 -6.99 7.64 1.67
C PRO A 95 -5.52 7.30 1.90
N ILE A 96 -5.06 7.48 3.13
CA ILE A 96 -3.68 7.16 3.54
C ILE A 96 -3.71 6.03 4.57
N GLY A 97 -3.11 4.89 4.20
CA GLY A 97 -2.65 3.87 5.13
C GLY A 97 -1.12 3.93 5.23
N GLY A 98 -0.41 3.08 4.51
CA GLY A 98 1.06 3.11 4.42
C GLY A 98 1.64 4.26 3.57
N GLY A 99 0.83 4.98 2.79
CA GLY A 99 1.25 6.15 2.02
C GLY A 99 1.56 5.90 0.54
N GLY A 100 1.75 4.65 0.10
CA GLY A 100 2.15 4.35 -1.28
C GLY A 100 1.18 4.88 -2.34
N LEU A 101 -0.13 4.78 -2.10
CA LEU A 101 -1.17 5.26 -3.02
C LEU A 101 -1.07 6.77 -3.24
N ILE A 102 -1.12 7.53 -2.14
CA ILE A 102 -1.08 9.00 -2.25
C ILE A 102 0.25 9.50 -2.81
N THR A 103 1.36 8.86 -2.46
CA THR A 103 2.68 9.23 -2.99
C THR A 103 2.74 9.03 -4.50
N GLY A 104 2.28 7.88 -5.02
CA GLY A 104 2.22 7.63 -6.46
C GLY A 104 1.34 8.63 -7.20
N ILE A 105 0.12 8.86 -6.69
CA ILE A 105 -0.82 9.83 -7.25
C ILE A 105 -0.20 11.24 -7.21
N ALA A 106 0.37 11.65 -6.08
CA ALA A 106 0.91 12.99 -5.90
C ALA A 106 2.11 13.25 -6.82
N LEU A 107 3.08 12.36 -6.87
CA LEU A 107 4.25 12.50 -7.73
C LEU A 107 3.85 12.63 -9.20
N THR A 108 2.99 11.76 -9.70
CA THR A 108 2.54 11.78 -11.09
C THR A 108 1.67 13.01 -11.38
N MET A 109 0.69 13.29 -10.54
CA MET A 109 -0.22 14.42 -10.75
C MET A 109 0.50 15.76 -10.68
N LYS A 110 1.40 15.94 -9.71
CA LYS A 110 2.18 17.19 -9.58
C LYS A 110 3.19 17.40 -10.70
N THR A 111 3.62 16.33 -11.34
CA THR A 111 4.46 16.41 -12.54
C THR A 111 3.65 16.82 -13.77
N LEU A 112 2.45 16.25 -13.96
CA LEU A 112 1.68 16.43 -15.19
C LEU A 112 0.70 17.60 -15.11
N LYS A 113 0.09 17.84 -13.95
CA LYS A 113 -0.89 18.92 -13.72
C LYS A 113 -0.70 19.52 -12.32
N PRO A 114 0.33 20.35 -12.08
CA PRO A 114 0.70 20.87 -10.75
C PRO A 114 -0.41 21.64 -10.04
N SER A 115 -1.37 22.20 -10.78
CA SER A 115 -2.49 22.96 -10.24
C SER A 115 -3.50 22.10 -9.43
N VAL A 116 -3.53 20.79 -9.65
CA VAL A 116 -4.44 19.90 -8.93
C VAL A 116 -4.07 19.84 -7.45
N LYS A 117 -5.06 20.05 -6.59
CA LYS A 117 -4.91 19.92 -5.14
C LYS A 117 -5.12 18.47 -4.74
N ILE A 118 -4.21 17.95 -3.90
CA ILE A 118 -4.30 16.58 -3.40
C ILE A 118 -4.47 16.63 -1.89
N TYR A 119 -5.52 16.00 -1.40
CA TYR A 119 -5.85 15.92 0.02
C TYR A 119 -5.71 14.48 0.50
N GLY A 120 -4.77 14.24 1.40
CA GLY A 120 -4.66 12.97 2.09
C GLY A 120 -5.64 12.90 3.26
N VAL A 121 -6.34 11.79 3.41
CA VAL A 121 -7.26 11.56 4.53
C VAL A 121 -6.90 10.31 5.29
N MET A 122 -6.94 10.39 6.61
CA MET A 122 -6.70 9.28 7.53
C MET A 122 -7.84 9.17 8.55
N PRO A 123 -8.14 7.96 9.03
CA PRO A 123 -9.05 7.82 10.18
C PRO A 123 -8.46 8.52 11.41
N ALA A 124 -9.28 9.24 12.16
CA ALA A 124 -8.84 9.93 13.37
C ALA A 124 -8.16 8.99 14.39
N GLY A 125 -8.64 7.74 14.48
CA GLY A 125 -8.05 6.73 15.34
C GLY A 125 -6.77 6.05 14.79
N SER A 126 -6.25 6.49 13.63
CA SER A 126 -5.02 5.98 13.02
C SER A 126 -4.34 7.07 12.18
N ALA A 127 -4.19 8.28 12.74
CA ALA A 127 -3.72 9.47 12.01
C ALA A 127 -2.19 9.66 12.12
N VAL A 128 -1.42 8.59 11.89
CA VAL A 128 0.03 8.57 12.10
C VAL A 128 0.78 9.63 11.30
N TYR A 129 0.45 9.86 10.03
CA TYR A 129 1.14 10.90 9.25
C TYR A 129 0.72 12.32 9.62
N VAL A 130 -0.51 12.53 10.08
CA VAL A 130 -0.94 13.85 10.63
C VAL A 130 -0.13 14.17 11.87
N GLU A 131 0.02 13.20 12.79
CA GLU A 131 0.80 13.37 14.00
C GLU A 131 2.30 13.52 13.69
N SER A 132 2.84 12.73 12.76
CA SER A 132 4.23 12.82 12.32
C SER A 132 4.57 14.21 11.75
N ARG A 133 3.69 14.76 10.92
CA ARG A 133 3.88 16.12 10.37
C ARG A 133 3.79 17.19 11.44
N ARG A 134 2.90 17.02 12.43
CA ARG A 134 2.79 17.96 13.55
C ARG A 134 4.06 17.98 14.40
N GLN A 135 4.70 16.82 14.57
CA GLN A 135 5.92 16.69 15.36
C GLN A 135 7.21 16.89 14.55
N GLY A 136 7.13 17.01 13.22
CA GLY A 136 8.29 17.16 12.34
C GLY A 136 9.15 15.89 12.20
N GLN A 137 8.66 14.75 12.67
CA GLN A 137 9.35 13.46 12.60
C GLN A 137 8.34 12.31 12.49
N LEU A 138 8.79 11.19 11.95
CA LEU A 138 7.97 9.99 11.91
C LEU A 138 7.72 9.46 13.32
N VAL A 139 6.46 9.25 13.69
CA VAL A 139 6.05 8.75 14.99
C VAL A 139 5.39 7.38 14.89
N THR A 140 5.36 6.67 16.01
CA THR A 140 4.57 5.46 16.20
C THR A 140 3.45 5.74 17.18
N LEU A 141 2.22 5.41 16.83
CA LEU A 141 1.05 5.57 17.70
C LEU A 141 0.99 4.43 18.73
N ASP A 142 0.66 4.73 19.96
CA ASP A 142 0.46 3.72 21.00
C ASP A 142 -0.70 2.80 20.65
N HIS A 143 -1.79 3.40 20.16
CA HIS A 143 -3.00 2.70 19.74
C HIS A 143 -3.47 3.16 18.37
N CYS A 144 -4.02 2.24 17.60
CA CYS A 144 -4.70 2.57 16.36
C CYS A 144 -5.95 1.71 16.19
N SER A 145 -7.06 2.34 15.79
CA SER A 145 -8.33 1.66 15.55
C SER A 145 -9.18 2.46 14.56
N SER A 146 -9.85 1.76 13.65
CA SER A 146 -10.85 2.32 12.76
C SER A 146 -11.70 1.21 12.16
N MET A 147 -12.94 1.52 11.79
CA MET A 147 -13.75 0.64 10.96
C MET A 147 -13.17 0.48 9.54
N ALA A 148 -12.35 1.44 9.09
CA ALA A 148 -11.61 1.37 7.83
C ALA A 148 -10.28 0.61 8.03
N ASP A 149 -10.37 -0.69 8.29
CA ASP A 149 -9.27 -1.58 8.67
C ASP A 149 -8.08 -1.55 7.71
N ALA A 150 -8.36 -1.42 6.42
CA ALA A 150 -7.34 -1.44 5.36
C ALA A 150 -6.34 -0.28 5.44
N VAL A 151 -6.68 0.81 6.12
CA VAL A 151 -5.81 2.00 6.28
C VAL A 151 -5.33 2.22 7.71
N VAL A 152 -5.58 1.27 8.61
CA VAL A 152 -5.09 1.34 9.99
C VAL A 152 -3.60 1.03 10.04
N ARG A 153 -2.80 1.98 10.57
CA ARG A 153 -1.36 1.86 10.75
C ARG A 153 -0.91 2.47 12.07
N LYS A 154 -0.02 1.78 12.77
CA LYS A 154 0.65 2.31 13.97
C LYS A 154 1.80 3.24 13.62
N THR A 155 2.55 2.91 12.59
CA THR A 155 3.68 3.70 12.11
C THR A 155 3.54 3.98 10.62
N GLY A 156 4.13 5.07 10.17
CA GLY A 156 4.26 5.39 8.75
C GLY A 156 5.49 4.70 8.14
N GLU A 157 5.63 4.83 6.84
CA GLU A 157 6.75 4.29 6.08
C GLU A 157 7.86 5.37 5.98
N GLU A 158 9.05 5.06 6.45
CA GLU A 158 10.18 6.00 6.43
C GLU A 158 10.52 6.48 5.01
N TYR A 159 10.50 5.55 4.05
CA TYR A 159 10.74 5.84 2.63
C TYR A 159 9.74 6.84 2.03
N LEU A 160 8.50 6.87 2.53
CA LEU A 160 7.42 7.69 1.96
C LEU A 160 7.19 9.01 2.73
N TYR A 161 7.69 9.11 3.95
CA TYR A 161 7.46 10.27 4.81
C TYR A 161 7.93 11.62 4.24
N PRO A 162 9.02 11.69 3.45
CA PRO A 162 9.48 12.96 2.85
C PRO A 162 8.56 13.52 1.76
N TYR A 163 7.69 12.71 1.18
CA TYR A 163 6.78 13.09 0.10
C TYR A 163 5.42 13.52 0.63
#